data_4a2e3d904c86e44e684b29213aaff4c0
#
_entry.id   4a2e3d904c86e44e684b29213aaff4c0
#
_cell.length_a   1.000
_cell.length_b   1.000
_cell.length_c   1.000
_cell.angle_alpha   90.00
_cell.angle_beta   90.00
_cell.angle_gamma   90.00
#
_symmetry.space_group_name_H-M   'P 1'
#
loop_
_entity.id
_entity.type
_entity.pdbx_description
1 polymer ?
#
loop_
_entity_poly.entity_id
_entity_poly.type
_entity_poly.pdbx_seq_one_letter_code
_entity_poly.pdbx_strand_id
1 'polypeptide(L)'
;MKRVLALLIVSTTALFAQPAVPGSWTIAGDVQGYPVNETCTFTQDKDKITGSCKGSDGKTYDTTVTVDDKKVVFVHGGEYEGQALTLTYTGTYNDKGELSGDIDVQPLNYAGTFTAKKTEAK
;
A
#
# COMPACT_ATOMS: atom_id res chain seq x y z
N MET A 1 34.37 -3.50 33.12
CA MET A 1 33.79 -3.44 32.70
C MET A 1 32.97 -3.17 32.05
N LYS A 2 32.70 -3.11 31.88
CA LYS A 2 31.89 -2.97 31.35
C LYS A 2 31.13 -2.63 30.60
N ARG A 3 30.93 -2.59 30.25
CA ARG A 3 30.28 -2.40 29.56
C ARG A 3 29.46 -2.14 28.87
N VAL A 4 29.31 -2.22 28.66
CA VAL A 4 28.56 -2.13 28.01
C VAL A 4 27.78 -1.91 27.47
N LEU A 5 27.59 -1.92 27.34
CA LEU A 5 26.88 -1.83 26.83
C LEU A 5 26.08 -1.54 26.27
N ALA A 6 25.95 -1.44 26.20
CA ALA A 6 25.21 -1.28 25.71
C ALA A 6 24.68 -1.05 24.95
N LEU A 7 24.70 -1.18 24.75
CA LEU A 7 24.16 -1.06 24.04
C LEU A 7 23.44 -0.97 23.40
N LEU A 8 23.33 -1.08 23.28
CA LEU A 8 22.77 -1.14 22.67
C LEU A 8 21.92 -0.93 22.25
N ILE A 9 21.71 -1.00 22.37
CA ILE A 9 21.04 -0.96 21.96
C ILE A 9 20.41 -0.41 21.39
N VAL A 10 20.40 -0.20 21.34
CA VAL A 10 19.92 0.24 20.76
C VAL A 10 19.40 0.35 19.93
N SER A 11 19.40 0.32 19.88
CA SER A 11 19.15 0.31 19.12
C SER A 11 18.43 0.19 18.37
N THR A 12 18.55 0.05 18.08
CA THR A 12 17.73 -0.58 17.36
C THR A 12 16.44 -0.04 17.12
N THR A 13 16.06 0.56 17.78
CA THR A 13 14.79 1.10 17.74
C THR A 13 14.49 1.93 16.60
N ALA A 14 15.44 2.45 15.95
CA ALA A 14 15.20 3.22 14.77
C ALA A 14 14.45 2.45 13.74
N LEU A 15 14.46 1.16 13.87
CA LEU A 15 13.81 0.34 12.91
C LEU A 15 12.34 0.55 12.84
N PHE A 16 11.76 1.08 13.87
CA PHE A 16 10.32 1.13 13.92
C PHE A 16 9.74 2.35 13.31
N ALA A 17 10.57 3.25 12.86
CA ALA A 17 10.05 4.50 12.40
C ALA A 17 9.33 4.38 11.10
N GLN A 18 9.62 3.37 10.29
CA GLN A 18 9.10 3.33 8.94
C GLN A 18 8.19 2.16 8.71
N PRO A 19 7.07 2.39 8.03
CA PRO A 19 6.23 1.27 7.62
C PRO A 19 6.96 0.39 6.63
N ALA A 20 6.67 -0.88 6.67
CA ALA A 20 7.27 -1.85 5.76
C ALA A 20 6.33 -2.07 4.60
N VAL A 21 6.43 -1.22 3.58
CA VAL A 21 5.56 -1.32 2.43
C VAL A 21 5.95 -2.45 1.47
N PRO A 22 7.25 -2.71 1.21
CA PRO A 22 7.56 -3.76 0.23
C PRO A 22 7.00 -5.11 0.63
N GLY A 23 6.54 -5.86 -0.35
CA GLY A 23 5.94 -7.17 -0.15
C GLY A 23 4.61 -7.26 -0.86
N SER A 24 3.87 -8.30 -0.57
CA SER A 24 2.57 -8.54 -1.19
C SER A 24 1.46 -8.14 -0.26
N TRP A 25 0.46 -7.51 -0.82
CA TRP A 25 -0.69 -7.00 -0.07
C TRP A 25 -1.97 -7.45 -0.72
N THR A 26 -2.97 -7.76 0.11
CA THR A 26 -4.33 -8.01 -0.36
C THR A 26 -5.17 -6.79 -0.03
N ILE A 27 -5.81 -6.24 -1.03
CA ILE A 27 -6.56 -5.00 -0.90
C ILE A 27 -8.03 -5.30 -1.13
N ALA A 28 -8.87 -4.88 -0.21
CA ALA A 28 -10.30 -5.03 -0.31
C ALA A 28 -10.94 -3.69 -0.07
N GLY A 29 -11.89 -3.33 -0.89
CA GLY A 29 -12.54 -2.04 -0.76
C GLY A 29 -13.83 -1.99 -1.50
N ASP A 30 -14.38 -0.78 -1.58
CA ASP A 30 -15.65 -0.55 -2.22
C ASP A 30 -15.68 0.87 -2.75
N VAL A 31 -16.05 1.02 -4.01
CA VAL A 31 -16.21 2.32 -4.63
C VAL A 31 -17.62 2.37 -5.19
N GLN A 32 -18.47 3.19 -4.59
CA GLN A 32 -19.84 3.40 -5.06
C GLN A 32 -20.62 2.09 -5.19
N GLY A 33 -20.37 1.13 -4.28
CA GLY A 33 -21.04 -0.15 -4.33
C GLY A 33 -20.33 -1.21 -5.16
N TYR A 34 -19.24 -0.86 -5.84
CA TYR A 34 -18.46 -1.83 -6.59
C TYR A 34 -17.33 -2.36 -5.73
N PRO A 35 -17.26 -3.67 -5.53
CA PRO A 35 -16.18 -4.21 -4.70
C PRO A 35 -14.85 -4.11 -5.40
N VAL A 36 -13.82 -3.83 -4.62
CA VAL A 36 -12.44 -3.79 -5.10
C VAL A 36 -11.69 -4.91 -4.43
N ASN A 37 -11.11 -5.80 -5.22
CA ASN A 37 -10.31 -6.90 -4.71
C ASN A 37 -9.06 -6.99 -5.56
N GLU A 38 -7.92 -6.73 -4.93
CA GLU A 38 -6.66 -6.68 -5.66
C GLU A 38 -5.56 -7.31 -4.85
N THR A 39 -4.56 -7.79 -5.55
CA THR A 39 -3.32 -8.21 -4.94
C THR A 39 -2.23 -7.34 -5.51
N CYS A 40 -1.53 -6.63 -4.64
CA CYS A 40 -0.47 -5.75 -5.05
C CYS A 40 0.85 -6.24 -4.50
N THR A 41 1.89 -6.15 -5.32
CA THR A 41 3.25 -6.50 -4.91
C THR A 41 4.10 -5.26 -5.07
N PHE A 42 4.74 -4.85 -3.99
CA PHE A 42 5.57 -3.64 -3.99
C PHE A 42 7.02 -4.01 -3.75
N THR A 43 7.90 -3.29 -4.45
CA THR A 43 9.34 -3.53 -4.37
C THR A 43 10.01 -2.19 -4.12
N GLN A 44 11.00 -2.20 -3.26
CA GLN A 44 11.75 -0.98 -2.98
C GLN A 44 13.10 -1.04 -3.68
N ASP A 45 13.42 0.03 -4.41
CA ASP A 45 14.68 0.19 -5.09
C ASP A 45 15.25 1.52 -4.63
N LYS A 46 16.20 1.46 -3.70
CA LYS A 46 16.78 2.65 -3.07
C LYS A 46 15.68 3.38 -2.32
N ASP A 47 15.36 4.60 -2.72
CA ASP A 47 14.31 5.35 -2.04
C ASP A 47 13.01 5.37 -2.82
N LYS A 48 12.90 4.55 -3.84
CA LYS A 48 11.69 4.46 -4.63
C LYS A 48 10.97 3.15 -4.37
N ILE A 49 9.65 3.23 -4.27
CA ILE A 49 8.83 2.03 -4.15
C ILE A 49 7.91 1.98 -5.34
N THR A 50 7.95 0.87 -6.05
CA THR A 50 7.07 0.65 -7.18
C THR A 50 6.49 -0.73 -7.07
N GLY A 51 5.54 -1.03 -7.92
CA GLY A 51 4.98 -2.36 -7.90
C GLY A 51 3.93 -2.56 -8.95
N SER A 52 3.14 -3.59 -8.76
CA SER A 52 2.04 -3.87 -9.65
C SER A 52 0.87 -4.40 -8.85
N CYS A 53 -0.32 -4.07 -9.30
CA CYS A 53 -1.55 -4.52 -8.68
C CYS A 53 -2.35 -5.29 -9.70
N LYS A 54 -2.83 -6.45 -9.30
CA LYS A 54 -3.63 -7.31 -10.14
C LYS A 54 -5.05 -7.33 -9.60
N GLY A 55 -5.99 -6.92 -10.41
CA GLY A 55 -7.38 -6.88 -10.02
C GLY A 55 -8.08 -8.20 -10.22
N SER A 56 -9.35 -8.24 -9.84
CA SER A 56 -10.15 -9.45 -9.98
C SER A 56 -10.43 -9.79 -11.43
N ASP A 57 -10.24 -8.83 -12.33
CA ASP A 57 -10.38 -9.10 -13.76
C ASP A 57 -9.14 -9.75 -14.36
N GLY A 58 -8.10 -9.95 -13.56
CA GLY A 58 -6.87 -10.57 -14.01
C GLY A 58 -5.88 -9.62 -14.66
N LYS A 59 -6.23 -8.36 -14.79
CA LYS A 59 -5.34 -7.37 -15.39
C LYS A 59 -4.38 -6.84 -14.36
N THR A 60 -3.18 -6.54 -14.80
CA THR A 60 -2.12 -6.04 -13.93
C THR A 60 -1.78 -4.62 -14.32
N TYR A 61 -1.64 -3.76 -13.34
CA TYR A 61 -1.34 -2.36 -13.56
C TYR A 61 -0.10 -1.96 -12.78
N ASP A 62 0.76 -1.19 -13.43
CA ASP A 62 1.94 -0.64 -12.75
C ASP A 62 1.49 0.34 -11.68
N THR A 63 2.16 0.31 -10.56
CA THR A 63 1.75 1.07 -9.39
C THR A 63 2.93 1.86 -8.87
N THR A 64 2.70 3.13 -8.56
CA THR A 64 3.70 3.95 -7.88
C THR A 64 3.27 4.16 -6.45
N VAL A 65 4.24 4.24 -5.55
CA VAL A 65 3.96 4.32 -4.12
C VAL A 65 4.76 5.45 -3.50
N THR A 66 4.10 6.24 -2.67
CA THR A 66 4.74 7.30 -1.89
C THR A 66 4.42 7.06 -0.42
N VAL A 67 5.44 7.13 0.42
CA VAL A 67 5.29 6.94 1.85
C VAL A 67 5.73 8.20 2.56
N ASP A 68 4.88 8.69 3.45
CA ASP A 68 5.17 9.87 4.24
C ASP A 68 4.73 9.56 5.67
N ASP A 69 5.70 9.21 6.50
CA ASP A 69 5.44 8.79 7.88
C ASP A 69 4.55 7.55 7.88
N LYS A 70 3.35 7.63 8.40
CA LYS A 70 2.44 6.49 8.42
C LYS A 70 1.45 6.51 7.27
N LYS A 71 1.55 7.49 6.42
CA LYS A 71 0.64 7.66 5.30
C LYS A 71 1.25 7.05 4.05
N VAL A 72 0.48 6.23 3.37
CA VAL A 72 0.91 5.56 2.15
C VAL A 72 -0.06 5.92 1.06
N VAL A 73 0.45 6.39 -0.07
CA VAL A 73 -0.35 6.69 -1.24
C VAL A 73 0.15 5.82 -2.38
N PHE A 74 -0.75 5.07 -3.00
CA PHE A 74 -0.35 4.35 -4.19
C PHE A 74 -1.38 4.57 -5.29
N VAL A 75 -0.87 4.60 -6.52
CA VAL A 75 -1.65 4.99 -7.69
C VAL A 75 -1.43 3.97 -8.78
N HIS A 76 -2.52 3.50 -9.37
CA HIS A 76 -2.42 2.65 -10.55
C HIS A 76 -3.59 2.94 -11.47
N GLY A 77 -3.51 2.40 -12.68
CA GLY A 77 -4.58 2.53 -13.64
C GLY A 77 -5.68 1.53 -13.42
N GLY A 78 -6.72 1.66 -14.17
CA GLY A 78 -7.82 0.74 -14.17
C GLY A 78 -8.64 0.96 -15.41
N GLU A 79 -9.74 0.25 -15.50
CA GLU A 79 -10.61 0.36 -16.66
C GLU A 79 -12.04 0.04 -16.25
N TYR A 80 -12.98 0.82 -16.75
CA TYR A 80 -14.38 0.58 -16.51
C TYR A 80 -15.14 0.88 -17.80
N GLU A 81 -15.77 -0.15 -18.34
CA GLU A 81 -16.54 -0.06 -19.57
C GLU A 81 -15.75 0.59 -20.71
N GLY A 82 -14.51 0.17 -20.84
CA GLY A 82 -13.65 0.67 -21.91
C GLY A 82 -12.97 1.99 -21.62
N GLN A 83 -13.26 2.60 -20.48
CA GLN A 83 -12.66 3.89 -20.14
C GLN A 83 -11.50 3.70 -19.19
N ALA A 84 -10.38 4.34 -19.52
CA ALA A 84 -9.19 4.28 -18.68
C ALA A 84 -9.41 5.10 -17.42
N LEU A 85 -9.02 4.55 -16.29
CA LEU A 85 -9.19 5.20 -14.99
C LEU A 85 -7.84 5.34 -14.31
N THR A 86 -7.81 6.29 -13.36
CA THR A 86 -6.69 6.43 -12.44
C THR A 86 -7.24 6.27 -11.04
N LEU A 87 -6.71 5.31 -10.31
CA LEU A 87 -7.14 5.06 -8.94
C LEU A 87 -6.03 5.48 -7.99
N THR A 88 -6.36 6.32 -7.04
CA THR A 88 -5.43 6.78 -6.01
C THR A 88 -5.92 6.29 -4.66
N TYR A 89 -5.06 5.54 -3.98
CA TYR A 89 -5.35 4.98 -2.67
C TYR A 89 -4.54 5.74 -1.64
N THR A 90 -5.21 6.31 -0.68
CA THR A 90 -4.55 7.03 0.41
C THR A 90 -4.91 6.34 1.72
N GLY A 91 -3.92 5.74 2.36
CA GLY A 91 -4.17 4.99 3.57
C GLY A 91 -3.17 5.33 4.65
N THR A 92 -3.49 4.93 5.86
CA THR A 92 -2.59 5.05 7.00
C THR A 92 -2.44 3.70 7.66
N TYR A 93 -1.26 3.50 8.25
CA TYR A 93 -0.98 2.29 9.00
C TYR A 93 -1.67 2.32 10.35
N ASN A 94 -2.22 1.18 10.74
CA ASN A 94 -2.69 1.03 12.11
C ASN A 94 -1.66 0.24 12.91
N ASP A 95 -2.00 -0.08 14.15
CA ASP A 95 -1.07 -0.77 15.05
C ASP A 95 -0.77 -2.18 14.60
N LYS A 96 -1.60 -2.74 13.76
CA LYS A 96 -1.41 -4.11 13.27
C LYS A 96 -0.63 -4.18 11.98
N GLY A 97 -0.19 -3.03 11.46
CA GLY A 97 0.50 -3.00 10.19
C GLY A 97 -0.39 -3.09 8.98
N GLU A 98 -1.66 -2.81 9.16
CA GLU A 98 -2.62 -2.79 8.05
C GLU A 98 -2.85 -1.37 7.61
N LEU A 99 -3.21 -1.22 6.36
CA LEU A 99 -3.56 0.08 5.80
C LEU A 99 -5.06 0.19 5.66
N SER A 100 -5.58 1.38 5.87
CA SER A 100 -6.97 1.67 5.56
C SER A 100 -7.08 3.12 5.17
N GLY A 101 -8.04 3.42 4.33
CA GLY A 101 -8.20 4.79 3.87
C GLY A 101 -9.18 4.90 2.73
N ASP A 102 -8.90 5.84 1.85
CA ASP A 102 -9.83 6.23 0.80
C ASP A 102 -9.29 5.89 -0.57
N ILE A 103 -10.21 5.69 -1.50
CA ILE A 103 -9.91 5.49 -2.91
C ILE A 103 -10.53 6.65 -3.67
N ASP A 104 -9.77 7.21 -4.60
CA ASP A 104 -10.26 8.23 -5.52
C ASP A 104 -10.14 7.70 -6.93
N VAL A 105 -11.21 7.81 -7.71
CA VAL A 105 -11.25 7.28 -9.08
C VAL A 105 -11.52 8.43 -10.03
N GLN A 106 -10.57 8.67 -10.94
CA GLN A 106 -10.71 9.72 -11.94
C GLN A 106 -10.69 9.09 -13.31
N PRO A 107 -11.36 9.68 -14.28
CA PRO A 107 -12.06 10.96 -14.27
C PRO A 107 -13.50 10.88 -13.81
N LEU A 108 -13.95 9.73 -13.32
CA LEU A 108 -15.33 9.57 -12.90
C LEU A 108 -15.68 10.34 -11.65
N ASN A 109 -14.67 10.75 -10.91
CA ASN A 109 -14.84 11.50 -9.67
C ASN A 109 -15.64 10.70 -8.64
N TYR A 110 -15.32 9.42 -8.54
CA TYR A 110 -15.91 8.53 -7.55
C TYR A 110 -14.97 8.38 -6.38
N ALA A 111 -15.54 8.11 -5.22
CA ALA A 111 -14.76 7.90 -4.01
C ALA A 111 -15.20 6.63 -3.33
N GLY A 112 -14.27 5.99 -2.65
CA GLY A 112 -14.56 4.78 -1.92
C GLY A 112 -13.61 4.62 -0.77
N THR A 113 -13.60 3.45 -0.16
CA THR A 113 -12.72 3.14 0.96
C THR A 113 -12.08 1.79 0.74
N PHE A 114 -10.98 1.54 1.44
CA PHE A 114 -10.28 0.27 1.31
C PHE A 114 -9.57 -0.11 2.60
N THR A 115 -9.27 -1.38 2.73
CA THR A 115 -8.32 -1.89 3.71
C THR A 115 -7.34 -2.77 2.97
N ALA A 116 -6.11 -2.80 3.45
CA ALA A 116 -5.06 -3.61 2.85
C ALA A 116 -4.31 -4.32 3.95
N LYS A 117 -4.08 -5.61 3.72
CA LYS A 117 -3.35 -6.45 4.66
C LYS A 117 -2.19 -7.09 3.94
N LYS A 118 -1.05 -7.10 4.59
CA LYS A 118 0.11 -7.73 4.01
C LYS A 118 -0.09 -9.24 4.00
N THR A 119 0.14 -9.82 2.85
CA THR A 119 0.02 -11.26 2.70
C THR A 119 1.27 -11.90 3.28
N GLU A 120 1.07 -12.90 4.12
CA GLU A 120 2.21 -13.58 4.71
C GLU A 120 2.99 -14.31 3.64
N ALA A 121 4.27 -14.05 3.61
CA ALA A 121 5.13 -14.75 2.69
C ALA A 121 5.49 -16.10 3.28
N LYS A 122 5.37 -17.13 2.51
CA LYS A 122 5.68 -18.45 3.01
C LYS A 122 6.72 -19.14 2.20
#